data_ea39250cd8022198f86db5ecd789a8cf
#
_entry.id   ea39250cd8022198f86db5ecd789a8cf
#
_cell.length_a   1.000
_cell.length_b   1.000
_cell.length_c   1.000
_cell.angle_alpha   90.00
_cell.angle_beta   90.00
_cell.angle_gamma   90.00
#
_symmetry.space_group_name_H-M   'P 1'
#
loop_
_entity.id
_entity.type
_entity.pdbx_description
1 polymer ?
#
loop_
_entity_poly.entity_id
_entity_poly.type
_entity_poly.pdbx_seq_one_letter_code
_entity_poly.pdbx_strand_id
1 'polypeptide(L)'
;MTALIFWATISIFFSFLCSILEAVLLSVTPTFINVKKQEGKEYAITLENLKKDVDKPLIAILTLNTIAHTLGAMMVGIQAEKLPYKLEFFGINTVGVVSAIMTLLILIASEIIPKTIGATYWKGLANFTSKALTVLIFPLKWTGILWLLQLTTKLIGGKGHGSVLSREGFIVMTDMAHEEGVFEGNESKIIKNLLTFKEIVAKNVMTPRTVMKSENENTTVEDFFNRNMNLRFSRIPVYSETEDNIKGLVLKDEIFKEMALGNGTKKLVELKRDIIIVDRSLPIPTLFEKLVETRNHMALVVDEYGSVSGLVTMEDVIETLLGLEIMDESDNVSDLQQMARKSWETRAKKLGIIETDKTEN
;
A
#
# COMPACT_ATOMS: atom_id res chain seq x y z
N MET A 1 -14.49 -54.64 21.28
CA MET A 1 -14.91 -53.24 21.52
C MET A 1 -13.75 -52.32 21.90
N THR A 2 -12.87 -52.67 22.84
CA THR A 2 -11.70 -51.85 23.23
C THR A 2 -10.77 -51.50 22.07
N ALA A 3 -10.44 -52.49 21.20
CA ALA A 3 -9.57 -52.26 20.06
C ALA A 3 -10.22 -51.35 19.00
N LEU A 4 -11.54 -51.41 18.80
CA LEU A 4 -12.26 -50.51 17.87
C LEU A 4 -12.18 -49.08 18.37
N ILE A 5 -12.48 -48.85 19.68
CA ILE A 5 -12.40 -47.51 20.29
C ILE A 5 -10.96 -47.00 20.23
N PHE A 6 -9.96 -47.83 20.49
CA PHE A 6 -8.54 -47.46 20.43
C PHE A 6 -8.14 -46.94 19.05
N TRP A 7 -8.45 -47.70 17.97
CA TRP A 7 -8.12 -47.29 16.61
C TRP A 7 -8.89 -46.05 16.16
N ALA A 8 -10.18 -45.95 16.56
CA ALA A 8 -10.96 -44.74 16.28
C ALA A 8 -10.37 -43.51 16.96
N THR A 9 -9.99 -43.61 18.25
CA THR A 9 -9.42 -42.51 19.02
C THR A 9 -8.07 -42.06 18.44
N ILE A 10 -7.18 -42.97 18.08
CA ILE A 10 -5.89 -42.67 17.49
C ILE A 10 -6.09 -41.94 16.13
N SER A 11 -6.97 -42.46 15.28
CA SER A 11 -7.26 -41.86 13.99
C SER A 11 -7.79 -40.44 14.10
N ILE A 12 -8.79 -40.25 14.99
CA ILE A 12 -9.39 -38.94 15.25
C ILE A 12 -8.35 -37.98 15.83
N PHE A 13 -7.49 -38.42 16.75
CA PHE A 13 -6.46 -37.60 17.38
C PHE A 13 -5.44 -37.09 16.38
N PHE A 14 -4.87 -37.94 15.55
CA PHE A 14 -3.89 -37.51 14.55
C PHE A 14 -4.52 -36.61 13.48
N SER A 15 -5.73 -36.94 13.05
CA SER A 15 -6.47 -36.09 12.12
C SER A 15 -6.81 -34.72 12.73
N PHE A 16 -7.26 -34.67 13.98
CA PHE A 16 -7.51 -33.44 14.72
C PHE A 16 -6.25 -32.56 14.80
N LEU A 17 -5.10 -33.18 15.14
CA LEU A 17 -3.83 -32.48 15.20
C LEU A 17 -3.45 -31.90 13.83
N CYS A 18 -3.54 -32.69 12.76
CA CYS A 18 -3.26 -32.25 11.40
C CYS A 18 -4.14 -31.06 10.99
N SER A 19 -5.43 -31.12 11.29
CA SER A 19 -6.39 -30.06 10.97
C SER A 19 -6.11 -28.75 11.69
N ILE A 20 -5.70 -28.81 12.98
CA ILE A 20 -5.24 -27.60 13.70
C ILE A 20 -3.97 -27.03 13.06
N LEU A 21 -2.96 -27.87 12.80
CA LEU A 21 -1.69 -27.43 12.24
C LEU A 21 -1.88 -26.76 10.87
N GLU A 22 -2.74 -27.32 10.03
CA GLU A 22 -3.11 -26.76 8.73
C GLU A 22 -3.77 -25.38 8.89
N ALA A 23 -4.81 -25.28 9.70
CA ALA A 23 -5.56 -24.06 9.89
C ALA A 23 -4.69 -22.94 10.46
N VAL A 24 -3.84 -23.24 11.46
CA VAL A 24 -2.89 -22.27 12.03
C VAL A 24 -1.86 -21.85 10.99
N LEU A 25 -1.25 -22.80 10.27
CA LEU A 25 -0.23 -22.48 9.25
C LEU A 25 -0.78 -21.55 8.18
N LEU A 26 -2.01 -21.78 7.72
CA LEU A 26 -2.65 -20.94 6.70
C LEU A 26 -3.02 -19.56 7.26
N SER A 27 -3.47 -19.47 8.51
CA SER A 27 -3.91 -18.24 9.16
C SER A 27 -2.77 -17.32 9.60
N VAL A 28 -1.56 -17.83 9.81
CA VAL A 28 -0.39 -17.02 10.18
C VAL A 28 -0.03 -16.04 9.07
N THR A 29 -0.02 -14.73 9.39
CA THR A 29 0.30 -13.66 8.45
C THR A 29 1.80 -13.31 8.46
N PRO A 30 2.36 -12.81 7.33
CA PRO A 30 3.74 -12.31 7.29
C PRO A 30 4.00 -11.19 8.31
N THR A 31 3.02 -10.32 8.52
CA THR A 31 3.11 -9.23 9.52
C THR A 31 3.31 -9.77 10.92
N PHE A 32 2.52 -10.77 11.33
CA PHE A 32 2.68 -11.40 12.64
C PHE A 32 4.07 -12.03 12.81
N ILE A 33 4.57 -12.73 11.79
CA ILE A 33 5.92 -13.32 11.81
C ILE A 33 6.97 -12.24 12.03
N ASN A 34 6.89 -11.13 11.30
CA ASN A 34 7.85 -10.02 11.42
C ASN A 34 7.81 -9.37 12.81
N VAL A 35 6.63 -9.11 13.36
CA VAL A 35 6.47 -8.58 14.73
C VAL A 35 7.11 -9.54 15.75
N LYS A 36 6.81 -10.85 15.67
CA LYS A 36 7.38 -11.83 16.59
C LYS A 36 8.88 -12.03 16.43
N LYS A 37 9.41 -11.81 15.24
CA LYS A 37 10.85 -11.82 14.96
C LYS A 37 11.55 -10.61 15.60
N GLN A 38 10.94 -9.42 15.54
CA GLN A 38 11.42 -8.22 16.23
C GLN A 38 11.38 -8.38 17.77
N GLU A 39 10.40 -9.12 18.29
CA GLU A 39 10.35 -9.51 19.70
C GLU A 39 11.38 -10.56 20.11
N GLY A 40 12.23 -11.05 19.19
CA GLY A 40 13.27 -12.06 19.46
C GLY A 40 12.74 -13.48 19.67
N LYS A 41 11.54 -13.82 19.18
CA LYS A 41 10.96 -15.15 19.33
C LYS A 41 11.52 -16.12 18.29
N GLU A 42 12.25 -17.15 18.71
CA GLU A 42 12.87 -18.15 17.84
C GLU A 42 11.88 -18.88 16.91
N TYR A 43 10.66 -19.19 17.42
CA TYR A 43 9.65 -19.86 16.60
C TYR A 43 9.21 -19.02 15.38
N ALA A 44 9.40 -17.70 15.41
CA ALA A 44 9.07 -16.83 14.28
C ALA A 44 9.98 -17.11 13.08
N ILE A 45 11.27 -17.38 13.29
CA ILE A 45 12.21 -17.77 12.24
C ILE A 45 11.79 -19.10 11.62
N THR A 46 11.38 -20.05 12.45
CA THR A 46 10.88 -21.36 11.98
C THR A 46 9.62 -21.18 11.12
N LEU A 47 8.66 -20.38 11.58
CA LEU A 47 7.43 -20.07 10.82
C LEU A 47 7.73 -19.36 9.50
N GLU A 48 8.67 -18.40 9.49
CA GLU A 48 9.12 -17.75 8.26
C GLU A 48 9.61 -18.76 7.22
N ASN A 49 10.45 -19.70 7.64
CA ASN A 49 10.97 -20.75 6.77
C ASN A 49 9.86 -21.70 6.27
N LEU A 50 8.91 -22.05 7.14
CA LEU A 50 7.76 -22.88 6.75
C LEU A 50 6.82 -22.14 5.77
N LYS A 51 6.67 -20.82 5.91
CA LYS A 51 5.85 -19.98 5.01
C LYS A 51 6.54 -19.67 3.68
N LYS A 52 7.89 -19.62 3.62
CA LYS A 52 8.63 -19.43 2.35
C LYS A 52 8.40 -20.58 1.37
N ASP A 53 8.20 -21.79 1.88
CA ASP A 53 7.90 -22.98 1.09
C ASP A 53 6.75 -23.73 1.77
N VAL A 54 5.55 -23.14 1.66
CA VAL A 54 4.33 -23.61 2.33
C VAL A 54 3.89 -25.00 1.87
N ASP A 55 4.31 -25.40 0.67
CA ASP A 55 3.97 -26.70 0.09
C ASP A 55 4.54 -27.84 0.94
N LYS A 56 5.77 -27.71 1.45
CA LYS A 56 6.39 -28.74 2.29
C LYS A 56 5.60 -29.10 3.54
N PRO A 57 5.26 -28.12 4.43
CA PRO A 57 4.45 -28.44 5.60
C PRO A 57 3.04 -28.91 5.25
N LEU A 58 2.40 -28.35 4.19
CA LEU A 58 1.08 -28.80 3.77
C LEU A 58 1.10 -30.25 3.26
N ILE A 59 2.09 -30.63 2.45
CA ILE A 59 2.29 -32.02 2.02
C ILE A 59 2.46 -32.95 3.23
N ALA A 60 3.24 -32.54 4.22
CA ALA A 60 3.47 -33.33 5.42
C ALA A 60 2.19 -33.54 6.23
N ILE A 61 1.40 -32.48 6.44
CA ILE A 61 0.11 -32.53 7.11
C ILE A 61 -0.85 -33.46 6.35
N LEU A 62 -1.00 -33.23 5.03
CA LEU A 62 -1.92 -33.99 4.19
C LEU A 62 -1.56 -35.48 4.17
N THR A 63 -0.27 -35.81 4.10
CA THR A 63 0.21 -37.20 4.12
C THR A 63 -0.18 -37.89 5.43
N LEU A 64 0.12 -37.27 6.58
CA LEU A 64 -0.24 -37.85 7.88
C LEU A 64 -1.76 -37.95 8.05
N ASN A 65 -2.50 -36.91 7.65
CA ASN A 65 -3.96 -36.91 7.74
C ASN A 65 -4.58 -38.04 6.89
N THR A 66 -4.10 -38.22 5.66
CA THR A 66 -4.56 -39.32 4.78
C THR A 66 -4.23 -40.68 5.35
N ILE A 67 -3.03 -40.88 5.90
CA ILE A 67 -2.65 -42.12 6.59
C ILE A 67 -3.57 -42.37 7.80
N ALA A 68 -3.80 -41.35 8.62
CA ALA A 68 -4.65 -41.47 9.81
C ALA A 68 -6.08 -41.87 9.44
N HIS A 69 -6.67 -41.23 8.42
CA HIS A 69 -8.01 -41.56 7.96
C HIS A 69 -8.09 -42.97 7.33
N THR A 70 -7.17 -43.30 6.42
CA THR A 70 -7.24 -44.55 5.68
C THR A 70 -6.97 -45.73 6.56
N LEU A 71 -5.86 -45.74 7.31
CA LEU A 71 -5.55 -46.83 8.25
C LEU A 71 -6.56 -46.91 9.40
N GLY A 72 -6.97 -45.74 9.91
CA GLY A 72 -7.97 -45.68 10.97
C GLY A 72 -9.30 -46.27 10.55
N ALA A 73 -9.85 -45.86 9.42
CA ALA A 73 -11.10 -46.38 8.91
C ALA A 73 -11.02 -47.89 8.59
N MET A 74 -9.91 -48.33 8.00
CA MET A 74 -9.68 -49.76 7.71
C MET A 74 -9.64 -50.58 9.01
N MET A 75 -8.90 -50.17 10.01
CA MET A 75 -8.77 -50.86 11.28
C MET A 75 -10.08 -50.87 12.06
N VAL A 76 -10.82 -49.77 12.08
CA VAL A 76 -12.15 -49.67 12.66
C VAL A 76 -13.12 -50.61 11.95
N GLY A 77 -13.11 -50.69 10.61
CA GLY A 77 -13.93 -51.62 9.82
C GLY A 77 -13.67 -53.09 10.17
N ILE A 78 -12.38 -53.49 10.23
CA ILE A 78 -11.96 -54.85 10.64
C ILE A 78 -12.44 -55.20 12.05
N GLN A 79 -12.39 -54.25 12.96
CA GLN A 79 -12.85 -54.50 14.34
C GLN A 79 -14.38 -54.47 14.45
N ALA A 80 -15.07 -53.72 13.62
CA ALA A 80 -16.53 -53.70 13.55
C ALA A 80 -17.11 -55.02 13.08
N GLU A 81 -16.45 -55.71 12.13
CA GLU A 81 -16.84 -57.02 11.67
C GLU A 81 -16.77 -58.10 12.76
N LYS A 82 -15.82 -57.95 13.73
CA LYS A 82 -15.62 -58.88 14.85
C LYS A 82 -16.54 -58.62 16.03
N LEU A 83 -17.46 -57.66 15.97
CA LEU A 83 -18.38 -57.39 17.02
C LEU A 83 -19.41 -58.55 17.21
N PRO A 84 -19.70 -58.92 18.45
CA PRO A 84 -20.65 -60.02 18.74
C PRO A 84 -22.10 -59.63 18.43
N TYR A 85 -22.38 -58.34 18.30
CA TYR A 85 -23.71 -57.78 18.02
C TYR A 85 -23.81 -57.37 16.55
N LYS A 86 -24.78 -57.94 15.79
CA LYS A 86 -25.09 -57.50 14.42
C LYS A 86 -26.10 -56.33 14.51
N LEU A 87 -25.62 -55.14 14.23
CA LEU A 87 -26.47 -53.97 14.04
C LEU A 87 -26.90 -53.94 12.59
N GLU A 88 -28.19 -54.08 12.33
CA GLU A 88 -28.77 -53.82 11.00
C GLU A 88 -29.64 -52.56 11.11
N PHE A 89 -29.36 -51.56 10.31
CA PHE A 89 -30.12 -50.33 10.27
C PHE A 89 -30.43 -49.98 8.82
N PHE A 90 -31.71 -49.92 8.43
CA PHE A 90 -32.15 -49.73 7.04
C PHE A 90 -31.45 -50.63 5.98
N GLY A 91 -31.23 -51.92 6.33
CA GLY A 91 -30.53 -52.85 5.44
C GLY A 91 -29.00 -52.70 5.33
N ILE A 92 -28.44 -51.80 6.14
CA ILE A 92 -26.98 -51.59 6.24
C ILE A 92 -26.44 -52.47 7.39
N ASN A 93 -25.38 -53.22 7.07
CA ASN A 93 -24.74 -54.12 8.06
C ASN A 93 -23.94 -53.34 9.11
N THR A 94 -23.51 -54.05 10.17
CA THR A 94 -22.75 -53.46 11.29
C THR A 94 -21.53 -52.61 10.84
N VAL A 95 -20.78 -53.12 9.85
CA VAL A 95 -19.60 -52.41 9.33
C VAL A 95 -20.01 -51.10 8.67
N GLY A 96 -21.09 -51.09 7.89
CA GLY A 96 -21.61 -49.86 7.27
C GLY A 96 -22.09 -48.83 8.26
N VAL A 97 -22.82 -49.26 9.32
CA VAL A 97 -23.27 -48.34 10.38
C VAL A 97 -22.09 -47.72 11.13
N VAL A 98 -21.10 -48.56 11.55
CA VAL A 98 -19.88 -48.07 12.23
C VAL A 98 -19.06 -47.15 11.31
N SER A 99 -18.94 -47.46 10.02
CA SER A 99 -18.25 -46.61 9.06
C SER A 99 -18.93 -45.25 8.89
N ALA A 100 -20.27 -45.23 8.83
CA ALA A 100 -21.02 -43.97 8.73
C ALA A 100 -20.84 -43.09 9.98
N ILE A 101 -20.89 -43.72 11.17
CA ILE A 101 -20.61 -43.00 12.42
C ILE A 101 -19.17 -42.49 12.47
N MET A 102 -18.20 -43.29 12.06
CA MET A 102 -16.79 -42.90 12.02
C MET A 102 -16.55 -41.74 11.05
N THR A 103 -17.17 -41.78 9.87
CA THR A 103 -17.10 -40.69 8.90
C THR A 103 -17.64 -39.37 9.46
N LEU A 104 -18.78 -39.43 10.16
CA LEU A 104 -19.37 -38.24 10.80
C LEU A 104 -18.49 -37.72 11.94
N LEU A 105 -17.90 -38.62 12.75
CA LEU A 105 -16.97 -38.22 13.79
C LEU A 105 -15.70 -37.60 13.25
N ILE A 106 -15.14 -38.15 12.19
CA ILE A 106 -13.98 -37.56 11.48
C ILE A 106 -14.35 -36.17 10.99
N LEU A 107 -15.45 -36.01 10.28
CA LEU A 107 -15.86 -34.74 9.72
C LEU A 107 -16.05 -33.66 10.81
N ILE A 108 -16.80 -33.98 11.87
CA ILE A 108 -17.12 -33.00 12.88
C ILE A 108 -15.95 -32.81 13.85
N ALA A 109 -15.48 -33.89 14.48
CA ALA A 109 -14.54 -33.82 15.59
C ALA A 109 -13.09 -33.64 15.13
N SER A 110 -12.71 -34.11 13.94
CA SER A 110 -11.33 -34.02 13.47
C SER A 110 -11.07 -33.08 12.30
N GLU A 111 -12.12 -32.53 11.66
CA GLU A 111 -11.95 -31.52 10.60
C GLU A 111 -12.60 -30.18 10.94
N ILE A 112 -13.92 -30.11 11.13
CA ILE A 112 -14.62 -28.83 11.30
C ILE A 112 -14.19 -28.14 12.60
N ILE A 113 -14.30 -28.83 13.74
CA ILE A 113 -13.98 -28.23 15.05
C ILE A 113 -12.51 -27.79 15.12
N PRO A 114 -11.50 -28.63 14.82
CA PRO A 114 -10.11 -28.24 14.95
C PRO A 114 -9.68 -27.17 13.92
N LYS A 115 -10.21 -27.16 12.70
CA LYS A 115 -9.96 -26.08 11.74
C LYS A 115 -10.51 -24.75 12.24
N THR A 116 -11.70 -24.75 12.84
CA THR A 116 -12.28 -23.54 13.47
C THR A 116 -11.43 -23.05 14.64
N ILE A 117 -11.02 -23.96 15.54
CA ILE A 117 -10.13 -23.63 16.67
C ILE A 117 -8.80 -23.08 16.16
N GLY A 118 -8.18 -23.76 15.19
CA GLY A 118 -6.91 -23.36 14.58
C GLY A 118 -6.98 -21.98 13.94
N ALA A 119 -8.03 -21.69 13.18
CA ALA A 119 -8.25 -20.41 12.54
C ALA A 119 -8.57 -19.29 13.53
N THR A 120 -9.27 -19.57 14.62
CA THR A 120 -9.64 -18.57 15.64
C THR A 120 -8.46 -18.25 16.55
N TYR A 121 -7.76 -19.27 17.05
CA TYR A 121 -6.71 -19.14 18.06
C TYR A 121 -5.29 -19.26 17.50
N TRP A 122 -5.11 -19.02 16.20
CA TRP A 122 -3.84 -19.23 15.52
C TRP A 122 -2.65 -18.48 16.15
N LYS A 123 -2.85 -17.27 16.70
CA LYS A 123 -1.78 -16.49 17.34
C LYS A 123 -1.19 -17.22 18.55
N GLY A 124 -2.05 -17.80 19.39
CA GLY A 124 -1.62 -18.57 20.57
C GLY A 124 -1.01 -19.92 20.22
N LEU A 125 -1.48 -20.54 19.14
CA LEU A 125 -1.05 -21.86 18.67
C LEU A 125 0.19 -21.81 17.76
N ALA A 126 0.63 -20.64 17.32
CA ALA A 126 1.71 -20.44 16.37
C ALA A 126 3.05 -21.09 16.81
N ASN A 127 3.43 -20.96 18.09
CA ASN A 127 4.64 -21.58 18.63
C ASN A 127 4.53 -23.11 18.65
N PHE A 128 3.41 -23.65 19.10
CA PHE A 128 3.16 -25.11 19.08
C PHE A 128 3.21 -25.64 17.64
N THR A 129 2.54 -24.98 16.71
CA THR A 129 2.48 -25.37 15.29
C THR A 129 3.86 -25.37 14.66
N SER A 130 4.71 -24.38 14.93
CA SER A 130 6.07 -24.33 14.37
C SER A 130 6.91 -25.53 14.79
N LYS A 131 6.84 -25.93 16.08
CA LYS A 131 7.56 -27.09 16.62
C LYS A 131 6.99 -28.40 16.09
N ALA A 132 5.66 -28.55 16.13
CA ALA A 132 4.98 -29.76 15.66
C ALA A 132 5.25 -30.04 14.18
N LEU A 133 5.20 -28.99 13.32
CA LEU A 133 5.50 -29.14 11.90
C LEU A 133 6.97 -29.49 11.65
N THR A 134 7.90 -28.94 12.42
CA THR A 134 9.32 -29.31 12.30
C THR A 134 9.53 -30.80 12.59
N VAL A 135 8.88 -31.31 13.66
CA VAL A 135 8.94 -32.74 14.01
C VAL A 135 8.26 -33.60 12.93
N LEU A 136 7.11 -33.16 12.41
CA LEU A 136 6.36 -33.90 11.40
C LEU A 136 7.11 -33.99 10.05
N ILE A 137 7.77 -32.93 9.65
CA ILE A 137 8.51 -32.87 8.37
C ILE A 137 9.78 -33.72 8.43
N PHE A 138 10.40 -33.89 9.62
CA PHE A 138 11.66 -34.59 9.78
C PHE A 138 11.66 -36.01 9.20
N PRO A 139 10.75 -36.92 9.58
CA PRO A 139 10.71 -38.27 9.02
C PRO A 139 10.39 -38.31 7.52
N LEU A 140 9.53 -37.38 7.04
CA LEU A 140 9.12 -37.33 5.65
C LEU A 140 10.26 -36.89 4.68
N LYS A 141 11.26 -36.20 5.19
CA LYS A 141 12.48 -35.91 4.39
C LYS A 141 13.24 -37.18 4.02
N TRP A 142 13.22 -38.19 4.88
CA TRP A 142 13.96 -39.44 4.66
C TRP A 142 13.23 -40.44 3.73
N THR A 143 11.91 -40.33 3.63
CA THR A 143 11.10 -41.24 2.79
C THR A 143 11.11 -40.85 1.30
N GLY A 144 11.68 -39.72 0.91
CA GLY A 144 11.64 -39.22 -0.47
C GLY A 144 10.26 -38.75 -0.95
N ILE A 145 9.21 -38.93 -0.15
CA ILE A 145 7.82 -38.54 -0.50
C ILE A 145 7.74 -37.04 -0.80
N LEU A 146 8.39 -36.21 0.02
CA LEU A 146 8.43 -34.77 -0.20
C LEU A 146 9.04 -34.38 -1.56
N TRP A 147 10.10 -35.09 -1.98
CA TRP A 147 10.72 -34.86 -3.27
C TRP A 147 9.78 -35.22 -4.44
N LEU A 148 9.12 -36.39 -4.34
CA LEU A 148 8.18 -36.84 -5.36
C LEU A 148 6.99 -35.89 -5.53
N LEU A 149 6.41 -35.40 -4.43
CA LEU A 149 5.28 -34.49 -4.45
C LEU A 149 5.68 -33.05 -4.88
N GLN A 150 6.88 -32.60 -4.53
CA GLN A 150 7.42 -31.33 -5.05
C GLN A 150 7.69 -31.39 -6.56
N LEU A 151 7.96 -32.56 -7.11
CA LEU A 151 8.10 -32.73 -8.55
C LEU A 151 6.77 -32.45 -9.26
N THR A 152 5.65 -32.90 -8.70
CA THR A 152 4.30 -32.62 -9.25
C THR A 152 3.94 -31.14 -9.20
N THR A 153 4.24 -30.45 -8.09
CA THR A 153 3.98 -28.99 -8.00
C THR A 153 4.83 -28.18 -8.98
N LYS A 154 6.08 -28.59 -9.23
CA LYS A 154 6.93 -27.97 -10.25
C LYS A 154 6.44 -28.23 -11.67
N LEU A 155 5.89 -29.42 -11.96
CA LEU A 155 5.32 -29.76 -13.28
C LEU A 155 4.05 -28.96 -13.58
N ILE A 156 3.24 -28.67 -12.56
CA ILE A 156 2.01 -27.86 -12.69
C ILE A 156 2.34 -26.36 -12.89
N GLY A 157 3.60 -25.94 -12.68
CA GLY A 157 4.05 -24.59 -13.00
C GLY A 157 3.66 -23.52 -11.97
N GLY A 158 3.50 -23.92 -10.72
CA GLY A 158 3.30 -22.99 -9.61
C GLY A 158 4.52 -22.09 -9.43
N LYS A 159 4.53 -20.91 -10.07
CA LYS A 159 5.41 -19.81 -9.67
C LYS A 159 4.95 -19.41 -8.27
N GLY A 160 5.87 -19.52 -7.31
CA GLY A 160 5.62 -19.12 -5.94
C GLY A 160 4.88 -17.79 -5.86
N HIS A 161 4.02 -17.65 -4.88
CA HIS A 161 3.20 -16.47 -4.63
C HIS A 161 4.04 -15.22 -4.85
N GLY A 162 3.73 -14.47 -5.91
CA GLY A 162 4.35 -13.18 -6.19
C GLY A 162 4.19 -12.30 -4.94
N SER A 163 5.13 -11.42 -4.71
CA SER A 163 5.08 -10.47 -3.61
C SER A 163 3.67 -9.89 -3.48
N VAL A 164 3.01 -10.18 -2.36
CA VAL A 164 1.66 -9.66 -2.02
C VAL A 164 1.71 -8.13 -1.83
N LEU A 165 2.91 -7.57 -1.77
CA LEU A 165 3.18 -6.16 -1.52
C LEU A 165 3.38 -5.43 -2.85
N SER A 166 2.28 -5.19 -3.57
CA SER A 166 2.26 -4.20 -4.65
C SER A 166 1.84 -2.83 -4.07
N ARG A 167 2.12 -1.77 -4.82
CA ARG A 167 1.70 -0.41 -4.44
C ARG A 167 0.17 -0.32 -4.35
N GLU A 168 -0.53 -0.93 -5.29
CA GLU A 168 -1.99 -1.05 -5.32
C GLU A 168 -2.50 -1.82 -4.10
N GLY A 169 -1.81 -2.90 -3.72
CA GLY A 169 -2.10 -3.65 -2.50
C GLY A 169 -1.98 -2.81 -1.24
N PHE A 170 -1.00 -1.91 -1.16
CA PHE A 170 -0.86 -0.97 -0.05
C PHE A 170 -2.00 0.07 -0.02
N ILE A 171 -2.44 0.57 -1.16
CA ILE A 171 -3.59 1.48 -1.24
C ILE A 171 -4.84 0.81 -0.67
N VAL A 172 -5.14 -0.42 -1.11
CA VAL A 172 -6.28 -1.19 -0.60
C VAL A 172 -6.15 -1.47 0.90
N MET A 173 -4.95 -1.84 1.37
CA MET A 173 -4.71 -2.03 2.81
C MET A 173 -4.94 -0.76 3.62
N THR A 174 -4.59 0.41 3.08
CA THR A 174 -4.83 1.71 3.72
C THR A 174 -6.33 2.02 3.82
N ASP A 175 -7.11 1.67 2.78
CA ASP A 175 -8.57 1.81 2.81
C ASP A 175 -9.20 0.90 3.87
N MET A 176 -8.81 -0.37 3.90
CA MET A 176 -9.28 -1.32 4.93
C MET A 176 -8.93 -0.86 6.34
N ALA A 177 -7.70 -0.36 6.55
CA ALA A 177 -7.28 0.14 7.85
C ALA A 177 -8.08 1.40 8.28
N HIS A 178 -8.50 2.22 7.32
CA HIS A 178 -9.40 3.34 7.58
C HIS A 178 -10.82 2.86 7.96
N GLU A 179 -11.37 1.89 7.24
CA GLU A 179 -12.69 1.30 7.54
C GLU A 179 -12.73 0.63 8.93
N GLU A 180 -11.61 0.00 9.33
CA GLU A 180 -11.45 -0.60 10.66
C GLU A 180 -11.15 0.42 11.77
N GLY A 181 -11.03 1.71 11.45
CA GLY A 181 -10.77 2.78 12.42
C GLY A 181 -9.33 2.85 12.92
N VAL A 182 -8.37 2.22 12.22
CA VAL A 182 -6.93 2.26 12.55
C VAL A 182 -6.32 3.60 12.13
N PHE A 183 -6.79 4.15 11.00
CA PHE A 183 -6.38 5.45 10.48
C PHE A 183 -7.56 6.43 10.41
N GLU A 184 -7.29 7.68 10.73
CA GLU A 184 -8.22 8.76 10.42
C GLU A 184 -8.26 9.03 8.90
N GLY A 185 -9.35 9.68 8.42
CA GLY A 185 -9.52 9.93 6.98
C GLY A 185 -8.38 10.75 6.36
N ASN A 186 -7.83 11.72 7.10
CA ASN A 186 -6.70 12.53 6.66
C ASN A 186 -5.40 11.70 6.56
N GLU A 187 -5.14 10.81 7.52
CA GLU A 187 -3.96 9.95 7.52
C GLU A 187 -3.98 8.99 6.33
N SER A 188 -5.13 8.34 6.08
CA SER A 188 -5.34 7.47 4.92
C SER A 188 -5.08 8.23 3.61
N LYS A 189 -5.58 9.46 3.48
CA LYS A 189 -5.37 10.31 2.31
C LYS A 189 -3.89 10.63 2.07
N ILE A 190 -3.15 11.02 3.11
CA ILE A 190 -1.72 11.33 3.05
C ILE A 190 -0.92 10.09 2.60
N ILE A 191 -1.20 8.91 3.18
CA ILE A 191 -0.52 7.66 2.81
C ILE A 191 -0.74 7.34 1.32
N LYS A 192 -1.97 7.48 0.82
CA LYS A 192 -2.29 7.25 -0.59
C LYS A 192 -1.57 8.22 -1.51
N ASN A 193 -1.57 9.51 -1.15
CA ASN A 193 -0.86 10.54 -1.91
C ASN A 193 0.65 10.24 -1.96
N LEU A 194 1.25 9.82 -0.85
CA LEU A 194 2.65 9.42 -0.80
C LEU A 194 2.97 8.24 -1.74
N LEU A 195 2.07 7.27 -1.83
CA LEU A 195 2.23 6.13 -2.72
C LEU A 195 2.16 6.51 -4.21
N THR A 196 1.36 7.52 -4.57
CA THR A 196 1.22 8.02 -5.94
C THR A 196 2.12 9.20 -6.27
N PHE A 197 2.80 9.78 -5.27
CA PHE A 197 3.61 11.00 -5.38
C PHE A 197 4.66 10.96 -6.49
N LYS A 198 5.24 9.77 -6.75
CA LYS A 198 6.25 9.58 -7.81
C LYS A 198 5.69 9.71 -9.23
N GLU A 199 4.39 9.59 -9.40
CA GLU A 199 3.72 9.64 -10.71
C GLU A 199 3.34 11.06 -11.10
N ILE A 200 3.35 11.98 -10.13
CA ILE A 200 3.01 13.38 -10.32
C ILE A 200 4.26 14.13 -10.81
N VAL A 201 4.11 14.96 -11.83
CA VAL A 201 5.19 15.76 -12.41
C VAL A 201 4.91 17.26 -12.26
N ALA A 202 5.94 18.09 -12.41
CA ALA A 202 5.88 19.54 -12.20
C ALA A 202 4.70 20.23 -12.93
N LYS A 203 4.39 19.83 -14.16
CA LYS A 203 3.25 20.37 -14.93
C LYS A 203 1.89 20.15 -14.29
N ASN A 204 1.75 19.14 -13.43
CA ASN A 204 0.47 18.81 -12.80
C ASN A 204 0.15 19.73 -11.62
N VAL A 205 1.18 20.28 -10.99
CA VAL A 205 1.06 21.06 -9.73
C VAL A 205 1.45 22.53 -9.91
N MET A 206 2.10 22.90 -11.03
CA MET A 206 2.59 24.26 -11.27
C MET A 206 1.47 25.29 -11.32
N THR A 207 1.74 26.47 -10.80
CA THR A 207 0.98 27.69 -11.12
C THR A 207 1.25 28.06 -12.58
N PRO A 208 0.23 28.03 -13.47
CA PRO A 208 0.43 28.30 -14.88
C PRO A 208 0.90 29.74 -15.14
N ARG A 209 1.71 29.93 -16.18
CA ARG A 209 2.22 31.25 -16.60
C ARG A 209 1.13 32.32 -16.71
N THR A 210 -0.07 31.94 -17.17
CA THR A 210 -1.18 32.88 -17.41
C THR A 210 -1.71 33.58 -16.17
N VAL A 211 -1.40 33.07 -14.99
CA VAL A 211 -1.79 33.63 -13.67
C VAL A 211 -0.58 33.97 -12.81
N MET A 212 0.64 33.68 -13.30
CA MET A 212 1.88 34.02 -12.63
C MET A 212 2.05 35.55 -12.58
N LYS A 213 2.44 36.06 -11.40
CA LYS A 213 2.83 37.46 -11.23
C LYS A 213 4.33 37.58 -11.39
N SER A 214 4.76 38.38 -12.33
CA SER A 214 6.16 38.73 -12.57
C SER A 214 6.32 40.24 -12.78
N GLU A 215 7.54 40.74 -12.65
CA GLU A 215 7.83 42.17 -12.78
C GLU A 215 9.08 42.38 -13.66
N ASN A 216 9.17 43.51 -14.30
CA ASN A 216 10.35 43.85 -15.08
C ASN A 216 11.56 44.12 -14.18
N GLU A 217 12.72 43.55 -14.48
CA GLU A 217 13.94 43.69 -13.68
C GLU A 217 14.46 45.17 -13.60
N ASN A 218 14.08 46.01 -14.52
CA ASN A 218 14.46 47.44 -14.55
C ASN A 218 13.50 48.36 -13.76
N THR A 219 12.40 47.79 -13.22
CA THR A 219 11.50 48.55 -12.33
C THR A 219 12.24 48.99 -11.08
N THR A 220 11.98 50.24 -10.62
CA THR A 220 12.56 50.71 -9.37
C THR A 220 11.83 50.15 -8.15
N VAL A 221 12.53 50.11 -7.01
CA VAL A 221 11.96 49.69 -5.71
C VAL A 221 10.74 50.55 -5.35
N GLU A 222 10.81 51.86 -5.57
CA GLU A 222 9.72 52.80 -5.30
C GLU A 222 8.51 52.56 -6.20
N ASP A 223 8.71 52.43 -7.49
CA ASP A 223 7.63 52.15 -8.46
C ASP A 223 6.95 50.81 -8.14
N PHE A 224 7.74 49.77 -7.81
CA PHE A 224 7.20 48.47 -7.42
C PHE A 224 6.38 48.59 -6.15
N PHE A 225 6.92 49.22 -5.12
CA PHE A 225 6.26 49.37 -3.83
C PHE A 225 4.91 50.11 -3.99
N ASN A 226 4.91 51.23 -4.71
CA ASN A 226 3.70 52.03 -4.87
C ASN A 226 2.59 51.30 -5.65
N ARG A 227 2.94 50.45 -6.64
CA ARG A 227 1.98 49.64 -7.41
C ARG A 227 1.51 48.43 -6.71
N ASN A 228 2.27 47.89 -5.73
CA ASN A 228 2.06 46.58 -5.17
C ASN A 228 1.99 46.56 -3.62
N MET A 229 1.46 47.61 -2.97
CA MET A 229 1.35 47.71 -1.50
C MET A 229 0.66 46.50 -0.85
N ASN A 230 -0.33 45.93 -1.55
CA ASN A 230 -1.11 44.77 -1.08
C ASN A 230 -0.70 43.44 -1.76
N LEU A 231 0.54 43.35 -2.25
CA LEU A 231 1.01 42.12 -2.87
C LEU A 231 1.14 40.99 -1.83
N ARG A 232 0.54 39.86 -2.11
CA ARG A 232 0.53 38.68 -1.23
C ARG A 232 1.77 37.84 -1.39
N PHE A 233 2.33 37.78 -2.61
CA PHE A 233 3.44 36.90 -2.92
C PHE A 233 4.75 37.38 -2.29
N SER A 234 5.43 36.48 -1.57
CA SER A 234 6.72 36.74 -0.93
C SER A 234 7.89 36.72 -1.91
N ARG A 235 7.73 36.03 -3.06
CA ARG A 235 8.75 35.88 -4.08
C ARG A 235 8.17 36.27 -5.43
N ILE A 236 8.83 37.17 -6.11
CA ILE A 236 8.36 37.74 -7.37
C ILE A 236 9.38 37.39 -8.46
N PRO A 237 9.03 36.55 -9.46
CA PRO A 237 9.86 36.35 -10.63
C PRO A 237 10.11 37.67 -11.36
N VAL A 238 11.34 37.88 -11.80
CA VAL A 238 11.70 39.09 -12.58
C VAL A 238 12.17 38.71 -13.98
N TYR A 239 11.68 39.45 -14.94
CA TYR A 239 11.98 39.20 -16.36
C TYR A 239 12.76 40.36 -17.00
N SER A 240 13.52 40.03 -18.05
CA SER A 240 14.19 40.99 -18.92
C SER A 240 13.48 41.03 -20.26
N GLU A 241 13.19 42.25 -20.77
CA GLU A 241 12.54 42.52 -22.06
C GLU A 241 11.10 41.96 -22.16
N THR A 242 10.90 40.67 -22.06
CA THR A 242 9.59 40.01 -22.18
C THR A 242 9.29 39.11 -20.98
N GLU A 243 8.01 38.94 -20.64
CA GLU A 243 7.57 38.09 -19.55
C GLU A 243 7.99 36.62 -19.68
N ASP A 244 8.37 36.20 -20.89
CA ASP A 244 8.90 34.85 -21.15
C ASP A 244 10.37 34.67 -20.75
N ASN A 245 11.08 35.77 -20.55
CA ASN A 245 12.51 35.77 -20.26
C ASN A 245 12.78 36.02 -18.79
N ILE A 246 12.30 35.10 -17.91
CA ILE A 246 12.54 35.16 -16.47
C ILE A 246 14.04 34.99 -16.18
N LYS A 247 14.63 35.95 -15.48
CA LYS A 247 16.06 36.00 -15.15
C LYS A 247 16.37 35.66 -13.69
N GLY A 248 15.37 35.56 -12.83
CA GLY A 248 15.53 35.31 -11.42
C GLY A 248 14.28 35.65 -10.65
N LEU A 249 14.43 35.87 -9.37
CA LEU A 249 13.38 36.33 -8.47
C LEU A 249 13.89 37.40 -7.50
N VAL A 250 12.97 38.20 -6.96
CA VAL A 250 13.24 39.13 -5.86
C VAL A 250 12.35 38.79 -4.67
N LEU A 251 12.82 39.07 -3.45
CA LEU A 251 12.04 38.90 -2.23
C LEU A 251 11.29 40.19 -1.90
N LYS A 252 10.00 40.09 -1.62
CA LYS A 252 9.17 41.21 -1.19
C LYS A 252 9.78 41.94 0.01
N ASP A 253 10.27 41.21 1.00
CA ASP A 253 10.84 41.79 2.22
C ASP A 253 12.13 42.57 1.92
N GLU A 254 12.94 42.16 0.95
CA GLU A 254 14.13 42.94 0.53
C GLU A 254 13.73 44.25 -0.16
N ILE A 255 12.70 44.24 -0.99
CA ILE A 255 12.16 45.44 -1.62
C ILE A 255 11.66 46.41 -0.55
N PHE A 256 10.90 45.94 0.43
CA PHE A 256 10.36 46.76 1.49
C PHE A 256 11.47 47.32 2.42
N LYS A 257 12.50 46.50 2.69
CA LYS A 257 13.69 46.93 3.41
C LYS A 257 14.43 48.03 2.69
N GLU A 258 14.70 47.91 1.39
CA GLU A 258 15.37 48.92 0.60
C GLU A 258 14.54 50.21 0.55
N MET A 259 13.22 50.12 0.45
CA MET A 259 12.32 51.25 0.50
C MET A 259 12.41 51.96 1.83
N ALA A 260 12.42 51.25 2.95
CA ALA A 260 12.55 51.81 4.31
C ALA A 260 13.91 52.48 4.53
N LEU A 261 14.97 52.00 3.85
CA LEU A 261 16.31 52.60 3.90
C LEU A 261 16.46 53.85 3.01
N GLY A 262 15.43 54.24 2.30
CA GLY A 262 15.46 55.38 1.36
C GLY A 262 16.09 55.07 0.01
N ASN A 263 16.31 53.81 -0.32
CA ASN A 263 16.92 53.35 -1.59
C ASN A 263 15.90 53.10 -2.70
N GLY A 264 14.82 53.88 -2.77
CA GLY A 264 13.72 53.70 -3.71
C GLY A 264 14.13 53.73 -5.20
N THR A 265 15.24 54.38 -5.54
CA THR A 265 15.77 54.45 -6.92
C THR A 265 16.51 53.21 -7.39
N LYS A 266 16.85 52.28 -6.48
CA LYS A 266 17.44 51.00 -6.88
C LYS A 266 16.50 50.24 -7.81
N LYS A 267 17.06 49.51 -8.74
CA LYS A 267 16.31 48.61 -9.66
C LYS A 267 16.20 47.21 -9.08
N LEU A 268 15.14 46.50 -9.43
CA LEU A 268 14.91 45.11 -8.98
C LEU A 268 16.03 44.16 -9.43
N VAL A 269 16.71 44.44 -10.54
CA VAL A 269 17.89 43.67 -11.01
C VAL A 269 19.03 43.65 -9.98
N GLU A 270 19.15 44.68 -9.16
CA GLU A 270 20.18 44.77 -8.09
C GLU A 270 19.86 43.90 -6.86
N LEU A 271 18.60 43.55 -6.68
CA LEU A 271 18.10 42.66 -5.62
C LEU A 271 17.83 41.24 -6.10
N LYS A 272 18.06 40.99 -7.40
CA LYS A 272 17.75 39.72 -8.06
C LYS A 272 18.57 38.57 -7.50
N ARG A 273 17.88 37.46 -7.26
CA ARG A 273 18.44 36.17 -6.89
C ARG A 273 18.20 35.15 -8.02
N ASP A 274 19.05 34.16 -8.08
CA ASP A 274 18.87 33.08 -9.04
C ASP A 274 17.61 32.26 -8.73
N ILE A 275 16.96 31.78 -9.79
CA ILE A 275 15.82 30.87 -9.72
C ILE A 275 16.19 29.54 -10.33
N ILE A 276 15.76 28.44 -9.72
CA ILE A 276 15.96 27.10 -10.29
C ILE A 276 15.04 26.91 -11.48
N ILE A 277 15.59 26.37 -12.56
CA ILE A 277 14.83 26.02 -13.76
C ILE A 277 14.70 24.49 -13.81
N VAL A 278 13.50 24.03 -14.06
CA VAL A 278 13.16 22.60 -14.13
C VAL A 278 12.26 22.30 -15.32
N ASP A 279 12.40 21.09 -15.85
CA ASP A 279 11.55 20.60 -16.92
C ASP A 279 10.14 20.28 -16.40
N ARG A 280 9.12 20.52 -17.23
CA ARG A 280 7.70 20.28 -16.92
C ARG A 280 7.37 18.83 -16.61
N SER A 281 8.18 17.86 -17.06
CA SER A 281 8.04 16.44 -16.83
C SER A 281 8.81 15.94 -15.59
N LEU A 282 9.52 16.83 -14.87
CA LEU A 282 10.28 16.45 -13.68
C LEU A 282 9.34 15.91 -12.60
N PRO A 283 9.58 14.67 -12.07
CA PRO A 283 8.78 14.13 -10.95
C PRO A 283 8.88 15.00 -9.70
N ILE A 284 7.74 15.17 -9.01
CA ILE A 284 7.65 16.03 -7.82
C ILE A 284 8.61 15.62 -6.70
N PRO A 285 8.86 14.32 -6.39
CA PRO A 285 9.87 13.96 -5.39
C PRO A 285 11.26 14.50 -5.71
N THR A 286 11.67 14.42 -6.98
CA THR A 286 12.98 14.93 -7.43
C THR A 286 13.03 16.47 -7.40
N LEU A 287 11.91 17.13 -7.74
CA LEU A 287 11.79 18.57 -7.57
C LEU A 287 11.91 18.98 -6.10
N PHE A 288 11.23 18.27 -5.21
CA PHE A 288 11.28 18.51 -3.76
C PHE A 288 12.71 18.41 -3.21
N GLU A 289 13.41 17.29 -3.52
CA GLU A 289 14.81 17.10 -3.16
C GLU A 289 15.68 18.27 -3.63
N LYS A 290 15.52 18.67 -4.91
CA LYS A 290 16.27 19.78 -5.50
C LYS A 290 16.00 21.12 -4.81
N LEU A 291 14.73 21.41 -4.46
CA LEU A 291 14.36 22.62 -3.71
C LEU A 291 15.00 22.65 -2.32
N VAL A 292 14.99 21.51 -1.62
CA VAL A 292 15.58 21.38 -0.27
C VAL A 292 17.11 21.52 -0.32
N GLU A 293 17.79 20.80 -1.21
CA GLU A 293 19.25 20.80 -1.34
C GLU A 293 19.78 22.19 -1.69
N THR A 294 19.12 22.89 -2.58
CA THR A 294 19.53 24.23 -3.02
C THR A 294 18.99 25.36 -2.14
N ARG A 295 18.19 25.03 -1.11
CA ARG A 295 17.52 26.00 -0.21
C ARG A 295 16.65 27.00 -0.95
N ASN A 296 16.07 26.57 -2.07
CA ASN A 296 15.13 27.37 -2.84
C ASN A 296 13.70 26.94 -2.50
N HIS A 297 12.77 27.91 -2.51
CA HIS A 297 11.36 27.70 -2.24
C HIS A 297 10.50 27.80 -3.51
N MET A 298 11.13 28.08 -4.65
CA MET A 298 10.44 28.27 -5.92
C MET A 298 11.32 27.78 -7.06
N ALA A 299 10.72 27.15 -8.05
CA ALA A 299 11.34 26.73 -9.30
C ALA A 299 10.51 27.24 -10.49
N LEU A 300 11.19 27.70 -11.53
CA LEU A 300 10.60 28.03 -12.81
C LEU A 300 10.45 26.75 -13.63
N VAL A 301 9.27 26.51 -14.16
CA VAL A 301 8.97 25.33 -14.99
C VAL A 301 9.01 25.72 -16.46
N VAL A 302 9.81 25.01 -17.25
CA VAL A 302 9.94 25.24 -18.69
C VAL A 302 9.51 24.01 -19.47
N ASP A 303 9.15 24.24 -20.73
CA ASP A 303 8.91 23.15 -21.68
C ASP A 303 10.21 22.68 -22.35
N GLU A 304 10.09 21.73 -23.28
CA GLU A 304 11.20 21.15 -24.06
C GLU A 304 11.92 22.15 -24.97
N TYR A 305 11.34 23.33 -25.19
CA TYR A 305 11.92 24.42 -25.98
C TYR A 305 12.51 25.53 -25.12
N GLY A 306 12.45 25.37 -23.78
CA GLY A 306 12.91 26.38 -22.83
C GLY A 306 11.92 27.50 -22.55
N SER A 307 10.69 27.43 -23.11
CA SER A 307 9.65 28.44 -22.87
C SER A 307 9.04 28.28 -21.49
N VAL A 308 8.77 29.40 -20.80
CA VAL A 308 8.20 29.39 -19.45
C VAL A 308 6.77 28.85 -19.49
N SER A 309 6.55 27.74 -18.80
CA SER A 309 5.24 27.09 -18.62
C SER A 309 4.52 27.57 -17.36
N GLY A 310 5.28 27.89 -16.31
CA GLY A 310 4.77 28.32 -15.02
C GLY A 310 5.85 28.30 -13.94
N LEU A 311 5.42 28.24 -12.68
CA LEU A 311 6.31 28.07 -11.53
C LEU A 311 5.72 27.02 -10.56
N VAL A 312 6.60 26.42 -9.75
CA VAL A 312 6.21 25.53 -8.63
C VAL A 312 6.89 26.05 -7.37
N THR A 313 6.13 26.12 -6.28
CA THR A 313 6.65 26.46 -4.97
C THR A 313 6.81 25.21 -4.09
N MET A 314 7.51 25.35 -2.96
CA MET A 314 7.59 24.31 -1.93
C MET A 314 6.20 24.01 -1.36
N GLU A 315 5.35 25.02 -1.28
CA GLU A 315 3.96 24.91 -0.81
C GLU A 315 3.14 24.00 -1.72
N ASP A 316 3.17 24.17 -3.05
CA ASP A 316 2.50 23.29 -4.02
C ASP A 316 2.90 21.80 -3.88
N VAL A 317 4.18 21.57 -3.58
CA VAL A 317 4.70 20.21 -3.35
C VAL A 317 4.13 19.61 -2.07
N ILE A 318 4.08 20.38 -0.99
CA ILE A 318 3.55 19.93 0.31
C ILE A 318 2.03 19.73 0.21
N GLU A 319 1.31 20.64 -0.43
CA GLU A 319 -0.12 20.51 -0.70
C GLU A 319 -0.46 19.23 -1.46
N THR A 320 0.33 18.93 -2.48
CA THR A 320 0.19 17.70 -3.26
C THR A 320 0.38 16.46 -2.39
N LEU A 321 1.36 16.48 -1.48
CA LEU A 321 1.63 15.37 -0.57
C LEU A 321 0.51 15.20 0.47
N LEU A 322 0.08 16.31 1.09
CA LEU A 322 -0.96 16.29 2.12
C LEU A 322 -2.36 16.10 1.52
N GLY A 323 -2.55 16.46 0.25
CA GLY A 323 -3.86 16.49 -0.41
C GLY A 323 -4.78 17.57 0.17
N LEU A 324 -4.20 18.64 0.67
CA LEU A 324 -4.87 19.80 1.29
C LEU A 324 -4.32 21.06 0.63
N GLU A 325 -5.18 22.06 0.45
CA GLU A 325 -4.77 23.40 0.05
C GLU A 325 -4.33 24.18 1.29
N ILE A 326 -3.13 24.73 1.27
CA ILE A 326 -2.59 25.59 2.33
C ILE A 326 -2.97 27.02 1.96
N MET A 327 -3.95 27.55 2.67
CA MET A 327 -4.39 28.94 2.47
C MET A 327 -3.73 29.87 3.48
N ASP A 328 -3.13 30.95 3.00
CA ASP A 328 -2.70 32.07 3.83
C ASP A 328 -3.91 32.95 4.21
N GLU A 329 -3.85 33.65 5.33
CA GLU A 329 -4.89 34.56 5.86
C GLU A 329 -5.30 35.64 4.85
N SER A 330 -4.42 35.95 3.89
CA SER A 330 -4.62 36.94 2.84
C SER A 330 -5.16 36.36 1.52
N ASP A 331 -5.33 35.03 1.39
CA ASP A 331 -5.72 34.40 0.14
C ASP A 331 -7.23 34.48 -0.11
N ASN A 332 -7.61 35.02 -1.27
CA ASN A 332 -9.01 35.05 -1.74
C ASN A 332 -9.32 33.95 -2.76
N VAL A 333 -8.32 33.23 -3.23
CA VAL A 333 -8.43 32.15 -4.23
C VAL A 333 -7.65 30.96 -3.71
N SER A 334 -8.34 29.88 -3.47
CA SER A 334 -7.74 28.64 -2.95
C SER A 334 -6.85 27.92 -3.95
N ASP A 335 -7.09 28.07 -5.27
CA ASP A 335 -6.37 27.32 -6.31
C ASP A 335 -6.19 28.21 -7.55
N LEU A 336 -4.94 28.63 -7.78
CA LEU A 336 -4.56 29.42 -8.96
C LEU A 336 -4.67 28.63 -10.27
N GLN A 337 -4.57 27.30 -10.22
CA GLN A 337 -4.78 26.46 -11.41
C GLN A 337 -6.25 26.44 -11.81
N GLN A 338 -7.18 26.33 -10.85
CA GLN A 338 -8.61 26.45 -11.14
C GLN A 338 -8.95 27.83 -11.69
N MET A 339 -8.34 28.89 -11.14
CA MET A 339 -8.48 30.25 -11.68
C MET A 339 -7.98 30.35 -13.12
N ALA A 340 -6.85 29.75 -13.44
CA ALA A 340 -6.31 29.71 -14.81
C ALA A 340 -7.27 28.97 -15.75
N ARG A 341 -7.82 27.83 -15.35
CA ARG A 341 -8.80 27.05 -16.13
C ARG A 341 -10.07 27.88 -16.40
N LYS A 342 -10.67 28.46 -15.36
CA LYS A 342 -11.85 29.30 -15.50
C LYS A 342 -11.61 30.50 -16.41
N SER A 343 -10.44 31.13 -16.31
CA SER A 343 -10.06 32.26 -17.15
C SER A 343 -9.88 31.83 -18.61
N TRP A 344 -9.34 30.63 -18.85
CA TRP A 344 -9.21 30.06 -20.19
C TRP A 344 -10.59 29.70 -20.76
N GLU A 345 -11.46 29.00 -20.02
CA GLU A 345 -12.81 28.66 -20.43
C GLU A 345 -13.62 29.90 -20.81
N THR A 346 -13.53 30.96 -20.01
CA THR A 346 -14.22 32.21 -20.25
C THR A 346 -13.73 32.87 -21.57
N ARG A 347 -12.43 32.84 -21.82
CA ARG A 347 -11.85 33.35 -23.08
C ARG A 347 -12.22 32.48 -24.28
N ALA A 348 -12.15 31.15 -24.12
CA ALA A 348 -12.46 30.18 -25.14
C ALA A 348 -13.94 30.26 -25.57
N LYS A 349 -14.86 30.43 -24.60
CA LYS A 349 -16.28 30.70 -24.88
C LYS A 349 -16.48 32.01 -25.64
N LYS A 350 -15.79 33.10 -25.26
CA LYS A 350 -15.86 34.38 -25.96
C LYS A 350 -15.31 34.33 -27.39
N LEU A 351 -14.33 33.45 -27.62
CA LEU A 351 -13.70 33.27 -28.95
C LEU A 351 -14.41 32.20 -29.81
N GLY A 352 -15.48 31.56 -29.28
CA GLY A 352 -16.21 30.49 -29.98
C GLY A 352 -15.41 29.19 -30.18
N ILE A 353 -14.34 28.97 -29.37
CA ILE A 353 -13.51 27.76 -29.40
C ILE A 353 -14.20 26.62 -28.69
N ILE A 354 -15.03 26.92 -27.68
CA ILE A 354 -15.84 25.96 -26.95
C ILE A 354 -17.30 26.37 -27.07
N GLU A 355 -18.15 25.38 -27.40
CA GLU A 355 -19.59 25.58 -27.41
C GLU A 355 -20.10 25.92 -26.01
N THR A 356 -20.93 26.95 -25.91
CA THR A 356 -21.71 27.17 -24.70
C THR A 356 -22.77 26.09 -24.61
N ASP A 357 -22.71 25.22 -23.59
CA ASP A 357 -23.80 24.31 -23.28
C ASP A 357 -25.11 25.08 -23.20
N LYS A 358 -25.93 24.89 -24.22
CA LYS A 358 -27.34 25.33 -24.20
C LYS A 358 -28.13 24.28 -23.45
N THR A 359 -28.01 24.26 -22.14
CA THR A 359 -28.95 23.57 -21.26
C THR A 359 -29.05 24.30 -19.94
N GLU A 360 -29.99 25.24 -19.93
CA GLU A 360 -30.81 25.58 -18.77
C GLU A 360 -31.93 26.51 -19.28
N ASN A 361 -33.02 25.87 -19.59
CA ASN A 361 -34.36 26.47 -19.50
C ASN A 361 -35.28 25.45 -18.82
#